data_9f3f5bdb28971e8a8ba275c004efec20
#
_entry.id   9f3f5bdb28971e8a8ba275c004efec20
#
_cell.length_a   1.000
_cell.length_b   1.000
_cell.length_c   1.000
_cell.angle_alpha   90.00
_cell.angle_beta   90.00
_cell.angle_gamma   90.00
#
_symmetry.space_group_name_H-M   'P 1'
#
loop_
_entity.id
_entity.type
_entity.pdbx_description
1 polymer ?
#
loop_
_entity_poly.entity_id
_entity_poly.type
_entity_poly.pdbx_seq_one_letter_code
_entity_poly.pdbx_strand_id
1 'polypeptide(L)'
;MQPVTMTQTASSFDFVPQATQDREILEQLGFLPGVKEFLMVRQVHALEHATVWVLTESDRRGELLGGMSTEQGFYLYGSVNPQTLQQAVYSALNRITSGEWNLAVHPRCGTNLSVALLLTAGFTLGVNWLMPKDPLGQLLGVGVAAMSASQLAPDLGPIAQRYVTTAIPFNLEIVRIEESQDMWGKPAHFVRVRWQD
;
A
#
# COMPACT_ATOMS: atom_id res chain seq x y z
N MET A 1 30.56 -17.71 5.40
CA MET A 1 29.15 -17.28 5.47
C MET A 1 28.55 -17.52 4.11
N GLN A 2 27.70 -18.53 4.00
CA GLN A 2 27.00 -18.83 2.74
C GLN A 2 25.78 -17.93 2.62
N PRO A 3 25.42 -17.41 1.42
CA PRO A 3 24.21 -16.64 1.23
C PRO A 3 23.01 -17.58 1.37
N VAL A 4 22.07 -17.20 2.25
CA VAL A 4 20.76 -17.86 2.38
C VAL A 4 19.97 -17.57 1.12
N THR A 5 19.94 -18.52 0.21
CA THR A 5 19.04 -18.50 -0.94
C THR A 5 17.63 -18.75 -0.41
N MET A 6 16.82 -17.69 -0.27
CA MET A 6 15.38 -17.84 -0.06
C MET A 6 14.79 -18.45 -1.34
N THR A 7 14.57 -19.73 -1.31
CA THR A 7 13.75 -20.41 -2.32
C THR A 7 12.32 -19.95 -2.09
N GLN A 8 11.85 -19.00 -2.90
CA GLN A 8 10.42 -18.67 -2.98
C GLN A 8 9.74 -19.93 -3.53
N THR A 9 9.04 -20.65 -2.67
CA THR A 9 8.03 -21.62 -3.11
C THR A 9 6.90 -20.81 -3.74
N ALA A 10 6.92 -20.71 -5.07
CA ALA A 10 5.79 -20.19 -5.84
C ALA A 10 4.57 -21.05 -5.49
N SER A 11 3.59 -20.48 -4.79
CA SER A 11 2.31 -21.12 -4.61
C SER A 11 1.58 -21.08 -5.96
N SER A 12 0.87 -22.15 -6.31
CA SER A 12 0.13 -22.32 -7.56
C SER A 12 -1.03 -21.33 -7.75
N PHE A 13 -1.15 -20.32 -6.89
CA PHE A 13 -2.13 -19.23 -6.90
C PHE A 13 -1.49 -17.84 -7.05
N ASP A 14 -0.20 -17.76 -7.39
CA ASP A 14 0.42 -16.45 -7.58
C ASP A 14 -0.12 -15.81 -8.86
N PHE A 15 -1.03 -14.86 -8.65
CA PHE A 15 -1.57 -13.99 -9.68
C PHE A 15 -0.44 -13.14 -10.26
N VAL A 16 -0.17 -13.30 -11.57
CA VAL A 16 0.83 -12.50 -12.28
C VAL A 16 0.15 -11.23 -12.77
N PRO A 17 0.55 -10.04 -12.28
CA PRO A 17 0.01 -8.79 -12.75
C PRO A 17 0.21 -8.60 -14.26
N GLN A 18 -0.82 -8.14 -14.97
CA GLN A 18 -0.77 -7.89 -16.40
C GLN A 18 -0.99 -6.42 -16.71
N ALA A 19 -0.25 -5.90 -17.68
CA ALA A 19 -0.32 -4.48 -18.09
C ALA A 19 -1.70 -4.07 -18.62
N THR A 20 -2.49 -5.02 -19.16
CA THR A 20 -3.82 -4.77 -19.73
C THR A 20 -4.94 -4.82 -18.70
N GLN A 21 -4.72 -5.41 -17.53
CA GLN A 21 -5.78 -5.74 -16.59
C GLN A 21 -6.61 -4.54 -16.13
N ASP A 22 -5.97 -3.47 -15.67
CA ASP A 22 -6.69 -2.29 -15.19
C ASP A 22 -7.34 -1.52 -16.35
N ARG A 23 -6.76 -1.60 -17.55
CA ARG A 23 -7.34 -1.07 -18.78
C ARG A 23 -8.61 -1.83 -19.18
N GLU A 24 -8.58 -3.14 -19.15
CA GLU A 24 -9.76 -3.99 -19.43
C GLU A 24 -10.89 -3.74 -18.41
N ILE A 25 -10.54 -3.56 -17.12
CA ILE A 25 -11.52 -3.18 -16.10
C ILE A 25 -12.12 -1.80 -16.42
N LEU A 26 -11.30 -0.83 -16.83
CA LEU A 26 -11.75 0.50 -17.18
C LEU A 26 -12.66 0.50 -18.42
N GLU A 27 -12.35 -0.31 -19.44
CA GLU A 27 -13.19 -0.47 -20.63
C GLU A 27 -14.58 -1.04 -20.28
N GLN A 28 -14.63 -2.00 -19.33
CA GLN A 28 -15.88 -2.66 -18.95
C GLN A 28 -16.69 -1.86 -17.93
N LEU A 29 -16.04 -1.20 -16.98
CA LEU A 29 -16.69 -0.58 -15.83
C LEU A 29 -16.48 0.95 -15.75
N GLY A 30 -15.77 1.55 -16.70
CA GLY A 30 -15.45 2.98 -16.69
C GLY A 30 -16.67 3.92 -16.80
N PHE A 31 -17.85 3.37 -17.14
CA PHE A 31 -19.10 4.12 -17.08
C PHE A 31 -19.59 4.36 -15.64
N LEU A 32 -19.06 3.63 -14.66
CA LEU A 32 -19.39 3.84 -13.25
C LEU A 32 -18.51 4.95 -12.68
N PRO A 33 -19.11 5.95 -11.99
CA PRO A 33 -18.36 7.01 -11.33
C PRO A 33 -17.35 6.45 -10.31
N GLY A 34 -16.12 6.97 -10.33
CA GLY A 34 -15.08 6.62 -9.37
C GLY A 34 -14.23 5.39 -9.73
N VAL A 35 -14.58 4.61 -10.75
CA VAL A 35 -13.79 3.43 -11.14
C VAL A 35 -12.39 3.82 -11.61
N LYS A 36 -12.26 4.83 -12.47
CA LYS A 36 -10.96 5.30 -12.96
C LYS A 36 -10.09 5.83 -11.81
N GLU A 37 -10.67 6.63 -10.94
CA GLU A 37 -10.00 7.19 -9.76
C GLU A 37 -9.52 6.08 -8.83
N PHE A 38 -10.34 5.07 -8.60
CA PHE A 38 -9.98 3.91 -7.78
C PHE A 38 -8.81 3.13 -8.38
N LEU A 39 -8.83 2.85 -9.68
CA LEU A 39 -7.72 2.17 -10.36
C LEU A 39 -6.45 3.00 -10.31
N MET A 40 -6.55 4.32 -10.53
CA MET A 40 -5.42 5.22 -10.41
C MET A 40 -4.83 5.22 -9.01
N VAL A 41 -5.64 5.38 -7.96
CA VAL A 41 -5.17 5.38 -6.57
C VAL A 41 -4.44 4.07 -6.23
N ARG A 42 -4.91 2.93 -6.68
CA ARG A 42 -4.24 1.64 -6.46
C ARG A 42 -2.84 1.60 -7.09
N GLN A 43 -2.70 2.07 -8.31
CA GLN A 43 -1.41 2.12 -9.01
C GLN A 43 -0.46 3.16 -8.39
N VAL A 44 -1.00 4.33 -8.04
CA VAL A 44 -0.23 5.37 -7.34
C VAL A 44 0.27 4.88 -5.99
N HIS A 45 -0.54 4.15 -5.25
CA HIS A 45 -0.18 3.59 -3.95
C HIS A 45 0.96 2.56 -4.06
N ALA A 46 0.94 1.72 -5.09
CA ALA A 46 2.06 0.82 -5.37
C ALA A 46 3.35 1.58 -5.74
N LEU A 47 3.24 2.66 -6.52
CA LEU A 47 4.39 3.50 -6.88
C LEU A 47 4.95 4.24 -5.66
N GLU A 48 4.09 4.75 -4.77
CA GLU A 48 4.49 5.34 -3.49
C GLU A 48 5.32 4.34 -2.68
N HIS A 49 4.79 3.12 -2.45
CA HIS A 49 5.51 2.07 -1.71
C HIS A 49 6.87 1.76 -2.34
N ALA A 50 6.89 1.53 -3.65
CA ALA A 50 8.13 1.25 -4.37
C ALA A 50 9.15 2.39 -4.24
N THR A 51 8.69 3.65 -4.27
CA THR A 51 9.55 4.82 -4.08
C THR A 51 10.15 4.86 -2.68
N VAL A 52 9.34 4.58 -1.65
CA VAL A 52 9.82 4.52 -0.25
C VAL A 52 10.84 3.39 -0.07
N TRP A 53 10.63 2.23 -0.69
CA TRP A 53 11.61 1.14 -0.68
C TRP A 53 12.94 1.56 -1.29
N VAL A 54 12.94 2.15 -2.50
CA VAL A 54 14.16 2.60 -3.20
C VAL A 54 14.90 3.67 -2.38
N LEU A 55 14.19 4.62 -1.79
CA LEU A 55 14.79 5.64 -0.92
C LEU A 55 15.42 5.02 0.33
N THR A 56 14.75 4.06 0.95
CA THR A 56 15.25 3.38 2.16
C THR A 56 16.48 2.51 1.85
N GLU A 57 16.57 1.92 0.68
CA GLU A 57 17.76 1.18 0.23
C GLU A 57 18.99 2.11 0.06
N SER A 58 18.75 3.34 -0.40
CA SER A 58 19.82 4.32 -0.68
C SER A 58 20.27 5.11 0.55
N ASP A 59 19.37 5.37 1.50
CA ASP A 59 19.67 6.12 2.73
C ASP A 59 19.40 5.29 3.99
N ARG A 60 20.48 4.74 4.57
CA ARG A 60 20.43 3.98 5.82
C ARG A 60 20.14 4.82 7.07
N ARG A 61 19.98 6.13 6.95
CA ARG A 61 19.73 7.01 8.09
C ARG A 61 18.28 6.95 8.59
N GLY A 62 17.40 6.23 7.87
CA GLY A 62 16.12 5.79 8.42
C GLY A 62 15.15 6.91 8.81
N GLU A 63 15.17 8.06 8.13
CA GLU A 63 14.06 8.99 8.29
C GLU A 63 12.76 8.25 7.93
N LEU A 64 11.80 8.34 8.86
CA LEU A 64 10.48 7.75 8.69
C LEU A 64 9.76 8.51 7.58
N LEU A 65 9.92 8.06 6.35
CA LEU A 65 9.15 8.58 5.24
C LEU A 65 7.73 8.06 5.35
N GLY A 66 6.77 8.97 5.32
CA GLY A 66 5.36 8.67 5.17
C GLY A 66 4.87 9.14 3.82
N GLY A 67 3.76 8.61 3.35
CA GLY A 67 3.15 9.05 2.11
C GLY A 67 1.64 9.06 2.18
N MET A 68 1.03 9.68 1.19
CA MET A 68 -0.41 9.69 0.98
C MET A 68 -0.71 9.69 -0.51
N SER A 69 -1.36 8.65 -0.99
CA SER A 69 -1.74 8.49 -2.39
C SER A 69 -3.11 9.10 -2.70
N THR A 70 -3.19 9.73 -3.86
CA THR A 70 -4.41 10.27 -4.47
C THR A 70 -4.50 9.83 -5.94
N GLU A 71 -5.61 10.08 -6.60
CA GLU A 71 -5.75 9.81 -8.05
C GLU A 71 -4.83 10.65 -8.95
N GLN A 72 -4.28 11.76 -8.42
CA GLN A 72 -3.39 12.65 -9.18
C GLN A 72 -1.90 12.40 -8.93
N GLY A 73 -1.57 11.56 -7.95
CA GLY A 73 -0.21 11.30 -7.53
C GLY A 73 -0.12 11.05 -6.04
N PHE A 74 1.08 11.11 -5.48
CA PHE A 74 1.29 10.88 -4.05
C PHE A 74 2.13 11.97 -3.42
N TYR A 75 1.83 12.25 -2.15
CA TYR A 75 2.68 13.03 -1.27
C TYR A 75 3.74 12.13 -0.64
N LEU A 76 4.95 12.63 -0.53
CA LEU A 76 6.01 12.05 0.27
C LEU A 76 6.39 13.05 1.36
N TYR A 77 6.21 12.64 2.61
CA TYR A 77 6.51 13.44 3.79
C TYR A 77 7.92 13.17 4.27
N GLY A 78 8.63 14.22 4.65
CA GLY A 78 10.00 14.16 5.12
C GLY A 78 10.97 14.94 4.26
N SER A 79 12.19 15.13 4.78
CA SER A 79 13.22 15.90 4.10
C SER A 79 14.01 15.01 3.15
N VAL A 80 13.61 14.97 1.90
CA VAL A 80 14.33 14.24 0.83
C VAL A 80 14.87 15.25 -0.17
N ASN A 81 16.11 15.05 -0.62
CA ASN A 81 16.66 15.85 -1.69
C ASN A 81 15.84 15.63 -2.99
N PRO A 82 15.38 16.70 -3.68
CA PRO A 82 14.55 16.57 -4.87
C PRO A 82 15.15 15.71 -5.99
N GLN A 83 16.46 15.78 -6.20
CA GLN A 83 17.16 14.99 -7.21
C GLN A 83 17.20 13.51 -6.83
N THR A 84 17.46 13.20 -5.56
CA THR A 84 17.41 11.83 -5.03
C THR A 84 15.99 11.26 -5.15
N LEU A 85 14.98 12.06 -4.81
CA LEU A 85 13.58 11.66 -4.97
C LEU A 85 13.24 11.38 -6.44
N GLN A 86 13.65 12.26 -7.35
CA GLN A 86 13.41 12.05 -8.78
C GLN A 86 14.01 10.73 -9.26
N GLN A 87 15.26 10.47 -8.93
CA GLN A 87 15.92 9.20 -9.30
C GLN A 87 15.20 7.99 -8.70
N ALA A 88 14.78 8.10 -7.43
CA ALA A 88 14.08 7.03 -6.74
C ALA A 88 12.71 6.72 -7.37
N VAL A 89 11.91 7.73 -7.74
CA VAL A 89 10.60 7.56 -8.36
C VAL A 89 10.71 6.86 -9.73
N TYR A 90 11.65 7.30 -10.58
CA TYR A 90 11.86 6.65 -11.88
C TYR A 90 12.43 5.23 -11.73
N SER A 91 13.35 5.02 -10.80
CA SER A 91 13.87 3.68 -10.51
C SER A 91 12.77 2.77 -9.97
N ALA A 92 11.94 3.26 -9.06
CA ALA A 92 10.81 2.53 -8.50
C ALA A 92 9.82 2.10 -9.58
N LEU A 93 9.41 3.02 -10.46
CA LEU A 93 8.50 2.72 -11.56
C LEU A 93 9.08 1.64 -12.47
N ASN A 94 10.34 1.78 -12.86
CA ASN A 94 11.01 0.80 -13.72
C ASN A 94 11.10 -0.59 -13.04
N ARG A 95 11.57 -0.65 -11.82
CA ARG A 95 11.74 -1.91 -11.06
C ARG A 95 10.42 -2.64 -10.87
N ILE A 96 9.39 -1.94 -10.38
CA ILE A 96 8.09 -2.56 -10.09
C ILE A 96 7.37 -3.04 -11.36
N THR A 97 7.47 -2.30 -12.47
CA THR A 97 6.88 -2.71 -13.76
C THR A 97 7.69 -3.79 -14.47
N SER A 98 8.98 -3.95 -14.11
CA SER A 98 9.87 -5.00 -14.66
C SER A 98 9.85 -6.31 -13.88
N GLY A 99 8.98 -6.45 -12.86
CA GLY A 99 8.78 -7.72 -12.15
C GLY A 99 9.12 -7.72 -10.66
N GLU A 100 9.64 -6.64 -10.08
CA GLU A 100 9.86 -6.52 -8.64
C GLU A 100 8.53 -6.18 -7.92
N TRP A 101 7.51 -6.98 -8.12
CA TRP A 101 6.13 -6.69 -7.65
C TRP A 101 5.99 -6.62 -6.13
N ASN A 102 6.93 -7.21 -5.38
CA ASN A 102 6.96 -7.11 -3.92
C ASN A 102 7.14 -5.67 -3.42
N LEU A 103 7.66 -4.77 -4.25
CA LEU A 103 7.77 -3.34 -3.94
C LEU A 103 6.39 -2.68 -3.73
N ALA A 104 5.31 -3.28 -4.25
CA ALA A 104 3.94 -2.80 -4.03
C ALA A 104 3.44 -2.97 -2.59
N VAL A 105 4.09 -3.82 -1.79
CA VAL A 105 3.69 -4.11 -0.41
C VAL A 105 4.70 -3.49 0.56
N HIS A 106 4.20 -2.68 1.50
CA HIS A 106 5.06 -2.01 2.48
C HIS A 106 4.60 -2.29 3.92
N PRO A 107 5.51 -2.68 4.85
CA PRO A 107 5.13 -3.08 6.20
C PRO A 107 4.50 -1.95 7.02
N ARG A 108 4.84 -0.69 6.73
CA ARG A 108 4.30 0.51 7.42
C ARG A 108 3.11 1.15 6.70
N CYS A 109 2.46 0.44 5.79
CA CYS A 109 1.28 0.95 5.09
C CYS A 109 0.07 1.08 6.02
N GLY A 110 -0.69 2.18 5.85
CA GLY A 110 -1.95 2.40 6.57
C GLY A 110 -3.01 1.30 6.35
N THR A 111 -2.94 0.57 5.24
CA THR A 111 -3.79 -0.59 4.98
C THR A 111 -3.64 -1.66 6.07
N ASN A 112 -2.42 -1.91 6.59
CA ASN A 112 -2.20 -2.87 7.67
C ASN A 112 -2.96 -2.45 8.94
N LEU A 113 -2.93 -1.16 9.29
CA LEU A 113 -3.67 -0.63 10.41
C LEU A 113 -5.18 -0.74 10.18
N SER A 114 -5.66 -0.42 8.98
CA SER A 114 -7.08 -0.53 8.62
C SER A 114 -7.57 -1.96 8.72
N VAL A 115 -6.80 -2.94 8.23
CA VAL A 115 -7.12 -4.37 8.37
C VAL A 115 -7.18 -4.78 9.84
N ALA A 116 -6.21 -4.38 10.67
CA ALA A 116 -6.22 -4.69 12.10
C ALA A 116 -7.44 -4.11 12.81
N LEU A 117 -7.82 -2.87 12.49
CA LEU A 117 -9.01 -2.22 13.06
C LEU A 117 -10.31 -2.91 12.62
N LEU A 118 -10.44 -3.26 11.33
CA LEU A 118 -11.61 -3.96 10.79
C LEU A 118 -11.76 -5.36 11.40
N LEU A 119 -10.66 -6.10 11.54
CA LEU A 119 -10.68 -7.41 12.20
C LEU A 119 -11.09 -7.28 13.67
N THR A 120 -10.50 -6.32 14.38
CA THR A 120 -10.84 -6.08 15.79
C THR A 120 -12.31 -5.72 15.96
N ALA A 121 -12.83 -4.81 15.12
CA ALA A 121 -14.25 -4.44 15.16
C ALA A 121 -15.15 -5.62 14.80
N GLY A 122 -14.84 -6.37 13.73
CA GLY A 122 -15.62 -7.54 13.32
C GLY A 122 -15.65 -8.63 14.39
N PHE A 123 -14.50 -8.97 14.95
CA PHE A 123 -14.45 -9.96 16.05
C PHE A 123 -15.15 -9.47 17.31
N THR A 124 -15.03 -8.19 17.66
CA THR A 124 -15.75 -7.63 18.81
C THR A 124 -17.26 -7.73 18.65
N LEU A 125 -17.76 -7.41 17.46
CA LEU A 125 -19.19 -7.57 17.14
C LEU A 125 -19.63 -9.03 17.21
N GLY A 126 -18.85 -9.95 16.62
CA GLY A 126 -19.12 -11.38 16.64
C GLY A 126 -19.12 -11.95 18.06
N VAL A 127 -18.12 -11.64 18.85
CA VAL A 127 -18.01 -12.07 20.23
C VAL A 127 -19.13 -11.47 21.09
N ASN A 128 -19.45 -10.18 20.90
CA ASN A 128 -20.56 -9.56 21.62
C ASN A 128 -21.91 -10.26 21.35
N TRP A 129 -22.05 -10.87 20.19
CA TRP A 129 -23.25 -11.65 19.87
C TRP A 129 -23.27 -13.03 20.53
N LEU A 130 -22.11 -13.65 20.72
CA LEU A 130 -21.95 -15.01 21.25
C LEU A 130 -21.74 -15.08 22.77
N MET A 131 -21.18 -14.02 23.38
CA MET A 131 -20.82 -14.00 24.80
C MET A 131 -21.98 -13.51 25.70
N PRO A 132 -21.98 -13.92 27.00
CA PRO A 132 -22.90 -13.37 28.00
C PRO A 132 -22.84 -11.85 28.06
N LYS A 133 -23.97 -11.22 28.39
CA LYS A 133 -24.10 -9.76 28.43
C LYS A 133 -23.64 -9.13 29.75
N ASP A 134 -23.01 -9.90 30.62
CA ASP A 134 -22.41 -9.39 31.86
C ASP A 134 -21.09 -8.66 31.54
N PRO A 135 -20.66 -7.72 32.41
CA PRO A 135 -19.47 -6.91 32.17
C PRO A 135 -18.19 -7.73 32.03
N LEU A 136 -18.06 -8.84 32.78
CA LEU A 136 -16.88 -9.70 32.75
C LEU A 136 -16.83 -10.49 31.43
N GLY A 137 -17.95 -11.06 31.00
CA GLY A 137 -18.05 -11.76 29.72
C GLY A 137 -17.74 -10.85 28.53
N GLN A 138 -18.23 -9.60 28.56
CA GLN A 138 -17.93 -8.62 27.53
C GLN A 138 -16.42 -8.21 27.52
N LEU A 139 -15.82 -8.00 28.66
CA LEU A 139 -14.39 -7.66 28.76
C LEU A 139 -13.51 -8.80 28.23
N LEU A 140 -13.80 -10.04 28.61
CA LEU A 140 -13.10 -11.23 28.11
C LEU A 140 -13.29 -11.36 26.60
N GLY A 141 -14.50 -11.12 26.10
CA GLY A 141 -14.80 -11.16 24.69
C GLY A 141 -14.00 -10.15 23.86
N VAL A 142 -13.90 -8.91 24.30
CA VAL A 142 -13.06 -7.87 23.65
C VAL A 142 -11.59 -8.28 23.67
N GLY A 143 -11.10 -8.87 24.77
CA GLY A 143 -9.73 -9.38 24.87
C GLY A 143 -9.45 -10.48 23.84
N VAL A 144 -10.34 -11.46 23.69
CA VAL A 144 -10.23 -12.52 22.70
C VAL A 144 -10.28 -11.94 21.27
N ALA A 145 -11.19 -10.99 21.01
CA ALA A 145 -11.29 -10.33 19.72
C ALA A 145 -9.99 -9.61 19.32
N ALA A 146 -9.42 -8.83 20.25
CA ALA A 146 -8.16 -8.11 20.03
C ALA A 146 -6.97 -9.06 19.80
N MET A 147 -6.88 -10.15 20.58
CA MET A 147 -5.87 -11.19 20.39
C MET A 147 -5.99 -11.84 19.02
N SER A 148 -7.20 -12.25 18.61
CA SER A 148 -7.42 -12.88 17.31
C SER A 148 -7.07 -11.93 16.17
N ALA A 149 -7.47 -10.66 16.25
CA ALA A 149 -7.13 -9.64 15.27
C ALA A 149 -5.61 -9.42 15.16
N SER A 150 -4.90 -9.35 16.30
CA SER A 150 -3.46 -9.13 16.31
C SER A 150 -2.66 -10.29 15.72
N GLN A 151 -3.19 -11.51 15.74
CA GLN A 151 -2.56 -12.68 15.13
C GLN A 151 -2.81 -12.74 13.62
N LEU A 152 -3.98 -12.34 13.15
CA LEU A 152 -4.36 -12.43 11.74
C LEU A 152 -3.97 -11.19 10.92
N ALA A 153 -3.92 -10.02 11.52
CA ALA A 153 -3.63 -8.78 10.81
C ALA A 153 -2.26 -8.76 10.09
N PRO A 154 -1.16 -9.33 10.65
CA PRO A 154 0.12 -9.38 9.96
C PRO A 154 0.11 -10.15 8.65
N ASP A 155 -0.73 -11.17 8.51
CA ASP A 155 -0.87 -11.96 7.30
C ASP A 155 -1.87 -11.33 6.32
N LEU A 156 -3.00 -10.86 6.83
CA LEU A 156 -4.07 -10.31 6.01
C LEU A 156 -3.77 -8.89 5.50
N GLY A 157 -2.98 -8.11 6.21
CA GLY A 157 -2.56 -6.78 5.79
C GLY A 157 -1.81 -6.78 4.46
N PRO A 158 -0.73 -7.54 4.29
CA PRO A 158 -0.03 -7.67 3.01
C PRO A 158 -0.90 -8.25 1.88
N ILE A 159 -1.82 -9.18 2.20
CA ILE A 159 -2.79 -9.71 1.23
C ILE A 159 -3.72 -8.58 0.76
N ALA A 160 -4.27 -7.80 1.69
CA ALA A 160 -5.13 -6.67 1.36
C ALA A 160 -4.37 -5.61 0.53
N GLN A 161 -3.11 -5.34 0.84
CA GLN A 161 -2.28 -4.47 0.00
C GLN A 161 -2.19 -5.04 -1.41
N ARG A 162 -1.71 -6.27 -1.58
CA ARG A 162 -1.43 -6.88 -2.89
C ARG A 162 -2.66 -6.96 -3.79
N TYR A 163 -3.83 -7.30 -3.24
CA TYR A 163 -5.00 -7.61 -4.07
C TYR A 163 -6.08 -6.52 -4.07
N VAL A 164 -6.11 -5.65 -3.05
CA VAL A 164 -7.19 -4.66 -2.90
C VAL A 164 -6.66 -3.23 -3.07
N THR A 165 -5.65 -2.82 -2.30
CA THR A 165 -5.28 -1.41 -2.20
C THR A 165 -4.11 -1.00 -3.07
N THR A 166 -3.38 -1.93 -3.69
CA THR A 166 -2.34 -1.63 -4.67
C THR A 166 -2.58 -2.36 -6.00
N ALA A 167 -2.02 -1.83 -7.07
CA ALA A 167 -1.90 -2.47 -8.38
C ALA A 167 -0.58 -2.03 -9.02
N ILE A 168 0.03 -2.90 -9.84
CA ILE A 168 1.28 -2.56 -10.51
C ILE A 168 1.05 -1.40 -11.48
N PRO A 169 1.86 -0.32 -11.41
CA PRO A 169 1.61 0.95 -12.09
C PRO A 169 1.97 0.93 -13.59
N PHE A 170 1.41 -0.03 -14.34
CA PHE A 170 1.65 -0.16 -15.77
C PHE A 170 1.07 0.99 -16.61
N ASN A 171 0.03 1.63 -16.09
CA ASN A 171 -0.69 2.68 -16.80
C ASN A 171 -0.35 4.09 -16.28
N LEU A 172 0.72 4.25 -15.48
CA LEU A 172 1.12 5.54 -14.95
C LEU A 172 2.34 6.11 -15.64
N GLU A 173 2.28 7.40 -15.93
CA GLU A 173 3.40 8.24 -16.32
C GLU A 173 3.68 9.30 -15.25
N ILE A 174 4.96 9.48 -14.91
CA ILE A 174 5.39 10.55 -14.00
C ILE A 174 5.41 11.86 -14.79
N VAL A 175 4.59 12.84 -14.36
CA VAL A 175 4.49 14.14 -15.03
C VAL A 175 5.54 15.12 -14.48
N ARG A 176 5.58 15.27 -13.17
CA ARG A 176 6.52 16.18 -12.47
C ARG A 176 6.55 15.91 -10.97
N ILE A 177 7.58 16.41 -10.32
CA ILE A 177 7.73 16.40 -8.87
C ILE A 177 7.76 17.84 -8.40
N GLU A 178 6.93 18.17 -7.44
CA GLU A 178 6.74 19.50 -6.91
C GLU A 178 7.08 19.53 -5.41
N GLU A 179 7.68 20.63 -4.95
CA GLU A 179 7.79 20.90 -3.53
C GLU A 179 6.40 21.21 -2.97
N SER A 180 6.10 20.70 -1.79
CA SER A 180 4.82 20.82 -1.12
C SER A 180 5.02 20.93 0.39
N GLN A 181 3.94 21.01 1.12
CA GLN A 181 3.93 20.98 2.58
C GLN A 181 2.83 20.03 3.06
N ASP A 182 3.05 19.40 4.21
CA ASP A 182 2.00 18.66 4.89
C ASP A 182 0.99 19.63 5.56
N MET A 183 -0.04 19.04 6.19
CA MET A 183 -1.08 19.83 6.87
C MET A 183 -0.56 20.62 8.08
N TRP A 184 0.66 20.38 8.53
CA TRP A 184 1.34 21.09 9.62
C TRP A 184 2.43 22.05 9.11
N GLY A 185 2.54 22.27 7.79
CA GLY A 185 3.53 23.14 7.16
C GLY A 185 4.94 22.57 7.10
N LYS A 186 5.12 21.26 7.33
CA LYS A 186 6.43 20.62 7.17
C LYS A 186 6.73 20.33 5.70
N PRO A 187 8.02 20.33 5.31
CA PRO A 187 8.41 20.02 3.94
C PRO A 187 7.86 18.65 3.49
N ALA A 188 7.32 18.64 2.30
CA ALA A 188 6.84 17.46 1.59
C ALA A 188 7.11 17.61 0.10
N HIS A 189 6.97 16.52 -0.65
CA HIS A 189 7.02 16.54 -2.11
C HIS A 189 5.74 15.91 -2.65
N PHE A 190 5.25 16.44 -3.75
CA PHE A 190 4.14 15.84 -4.49
C PHE A 190 4.64 15.30 -5.82
N VAL A 191 4.51 14.01 -6.01
CA VAL A 191 4.81 13.31 -7.27
C VAL A 191 3.53 13.22 -8.08
N ARG A 192 3.42 14.04 -9.13
CA ARG A 192 2.26 14.07 -10.00
C ARG A 192 2.39 13.02 -11.10
N VAL A 193 1.31 12.27 -11.29
CA VAL A 193 1.21 11.26 -12.34
C VAL A 193 -0.01 11.50 -13.22
N ARG A 194 -0.05 10.83 -14.36
CA ARG A 194 -1.25 10.73 -15.21
C ARG A 194 -1.41 9.30 -15.72
N TRP A 195 -2.65 8.96 -16.06
CA TRP A 195 -2.97 7.71 -16.71
C TRP A 195 -2.53 7.75 -18.18
N GLN A 196 -1.89 6.66 -18.63
CA GLN A 196 -1.60 6.38 -20.03
C GLN A 196 -2.54 5.28 -20.53
N ASP A 197 -3.21 5.54 -21.65
CA ASP A 197 -4.09 4.58 -22.32
C ASP A 197 -3.30 3.52 -23.10
#